data_016e2c804a9250ded04ab9b4a92e323d
#
_entry.id   016e2c804a9250ded04ab9b4a92e323d
#
_cell.length_a   1.000
_cell.length_b   1.000
_cell.length_c   1.000
_cell.angle_alpha   90.00
_cell.angle_beta   90.00
_cell.angle_gamma   90.00
#
_symmetry.space_group_name_H-M   'P 1'
#
loop_
_entity.id
_entity.type
_entity.pdbx_description
1 polymer ?
#
loop_
_entity_poly.entity_id
_entity_poly.type
_entity_poly.pdbx_seq_one_letter_code
_entity_poly.pdbx_strand_id
1 'polypeptide(L)'
;GRCKAFAAAADGTGWGEGAAVLVLERLSDARRNRHPVLAVIAGSAVNQDGASNGLSAPNGPAQQRVIAQAAANAGIALDQVDVVEAHGTGTTLGDPIEAGALIATYGTHRDPEHPLWLGSVKSNIGHTQHAAGAAGLIKMIQALNHAVLPATLHIDQPSPHIDWSTGTVQLLTEATPWPKTEHLRTAAVSAFGVSGTNAHLIVQQPPPEAPETIADPETTQLPQQPLLHIWPVSAHTPAALTAQAQQLSEYLTHHEDLSLTDLAYSLATTRTHHPYRAAVTVPGDTDNTRDDLLTGLRSLAANQPHPG
;
A
#
# COMPACT_ATOMS: atom_id res chain seq x y z
N GLY A 1 -21.20 -15.84 -9.97
CA GLY A 1 -20.71 -14.50 -10.19
C GLY A 1 -19.29 -14.30 -9.72
N ARG A 2 -18.36 -14.22 -10.65
CA ARG A 2 -16.94 -13.89 -10.41
C ARG A 2 -16.50 -12.95 -11.51
N CYS A 3 -15.68 -11.94 -11.16
CA CYS A 3 -15.02 -11.11 -12.16
C CYS A 3 -13.85 -11.89 -12.77
N LYS A 4 -13.99 -12.31 -14.03
CA LYS A 4 -12.94 -12.98 -14.80
C LYS A 4 -12.24 -11.95 -15.68
N ALA A 5 -11.52 -11.04 -15.02
CA ALA A 5 -10.91 -9.87 -15.66
C ALA A 5 -9.96 -10.29 -16.79
N PHE A 6 -10.19 -9.77 -17.99
CA PHE A 6 -9.40 -9.99 -19.22
C PHE A 6 -9.31 -11.44 -19.68
N ALA A 7 -10.14 -12.33 -19.13
CA ALA A 7 -10.17 -13.76 -19.52
C ALA A 7 -11.05 -14.00 -20.75
N ALA A 8 -10.76 -15.08 -21.49
CA ALA A 8 -11.60 -15.54 -22.59
C ALA A 8 -13.01 -15.92 -22.10
N ALA A 9 -13.11 -16.48 -20.90
CA ALA A 9 -14.37 -16.83 -20.25
C ALA A 9 -15.07 -15.65 -19.53
N ALA A 10 -14.67 -14.39 -19.77
CA ALA A 10 -15.33 -13.22 -19.20
C ALA A 10 -16.80 -13.16 -19.63
N ASP A 11 -17.70 -13.11 -18.64
CA ASP A 11 -19.15 -13.23 -18.85
C ASP A 11 -19.98 -12.23 -18.02
N GLY A 12 -19.29 -11.30 -17.34
CA GLY A 12 -19.92 -10.24 -16.56
C GLY A 12 -19.27 -9.99 -15.20
N THR A 13 -19.84 -9.03 -14.49
CA THR A 13 -19.35 -8.57 -13.20
C THR A 13 -19.97 -9.38 -12.05
N GLY A 14 -19.11 -9.85 -11.14
CA GLY A 14 -19.54 -10.35 -9.84
C GLY A 14 -19.54 -9.20 -8.83
N TRP A 15 -20.67 -8.98 -8.15
CA TRP A 15 -20.79 -7.91 -7.16
C TRP A 15 -20.19 -8.31 -5.81
N GLY A 16 -19.58 -7.34 -5.16
CA GLY A 16 -19.11 -7.37 -3.79
C GLY A 16 -19.49 -6.10 -3.06
N GLU A 17 -19.21 -6.03 -1.79
CA GLU A 17 -19.42 -4.85 -0.95
C GLU A 17 -18.17 -4.56 -0.13
N GLY A 18 -18.00 -3.30 0.27
CA GLY A 18 -16.86 -2.91 1.10
C GLY A 18 -16.91 -1.45 1.50
N ALA A 19 -16.12 -1.13 2.48
CA ALA A 19 -15.80 0.23 2.88
C ALA A 19 -14.30 0.32 3.20
N ALA A 20 -13.70 1.46 2.92
CA ALA A 20 -12.29 1.70 3.24
C ALA A 20 -12.12 3.15 3.71
N VAL A 21 -11.11 3.35 4.56
CA VAL A 21 -10.65 4.67 4.99
C VAL A 21 -9.16 4.77 4.67
N LEU A 22 -8.78 5.84 3.98
CA LEU A 22 -7.39 6.15 3.66
C LEU A 22 -7.00 7.43 4.40
N VAL A 23 -5.93 7.35 5.17
CA VAL A 23 -5.37 8.52 5.85
C VAL A 23 -4.33 9.15 4.93
N LEU A 24 -4.56 10.40 4.56
CA LEU A 24 -3.69 11.16 3.66
C LEU A 24 -3.03 12.31 4.41
N GLU A 25 -1.75 12.50 4.13
CA GLU A 25 -0.97 13.60 4.65
C GLU A 25 0.02 14.07 3.58
N ARG A 26 0.45 15.31 3.62
CA ARG A 26 1.52 15.75 2.73
C ARG A 26 2.82 15.02 3.08
N LEU A 27 3.57 14.55 2.09
CA LEU A 27 4.81 13.81 2.32
C LEU A 27 5.81 14.59 3.19
N SER A 28 5.92 15.91 2.98
CA SER A 28 6.76 16.79 3.82
C SER A 28 6.32 16.83 5.28
N ASP A 29 5.01 16.80 5.52
CA ASP A 29 4.45 16.83 6.86
C ASP A 29 4.60 15.46 7.54
N ALA A 30 4.32 14.37 6.82
CA ALA A 30 4.53 13.01 7.30
C ALA A 30 5.98 12.79 7.73
N ARG A 31 6.95 13.21 6.89
CA ARG A 31 8.38 13.15 7.23
C ARG A 31 8.74 13.99 8.45
N ARG A 32 8.29 15.24 8.50
CA ARG A 32 8.53 16.12 9.65
C ARG A 32 7.97 15.55 10.94
N ASN A 33 6.79 14.93 10.87
CA ASN A 33 6.10 14.33 12.00
C ASN A 33 6.54 12.88 12.27
N ARG A 34 7.43 12.31 11.45
CA ARG A 34 7.90 10.91 11.52
C ARG A 34 6.75 9.90 11.43
N HIS A 35 5.74 10.23 10.64
CA HIS A 35 4.65 9.28 10.37
C HIS A 35 5.09 8.26 9.31
N PRO A 36 4.74 6.97 9.48
CA PRO A 36 5.08 5.96 8.49
C PRO A 36 4.35 6.23 7.18
N VAL A 37 5.10 6.31 6.08
CA VAL A 37 4.56 6.51 4.73
C VAL A 37 4.53 5.17 4.02
N LEU A 38 3.34 4.64 3.76
CA LEU A 38 3.16 3.35 3.10
C LEU A 38 3.32 3.43 1.58
N ALA A 39 2.88 4.54 0.99
CA ALA A 39 3.02 4.86 -0.42
C ALA A 39 2.82 6.36 -0.65
N VAL A 40 3.22 6.85 -1.81
CA VAL A 40 3.01 8.25 -2.22
C VAL A 40 2.07 8.29 -3.40
N ILE A 41 1.00 9.09 -3.33
CA ILE A 41 0.18 9.45 -4.48
C ILE A 41 0.97 10.49 -5.27
N ALA A 42 1.57 10.06 -6.36
CA ALA A 42 2.40 10.91 -7.21
C ALA A 42 1.57 11.79 -8.14
N GLY A 43 0.46 11.27 -8.63
CA GLY A 43 -0.43 12.01 -9.52
C GLY A 43 -1.79 11.34 -9.67
N SER A 44 -2.77 12.10 -10.13
CA SER A 44 -4.11 11.61 -10.43
C SER A 44 -4.77 12.46 -11.49
N ALA A 45 -5.75 11.87 -12.17
CA ALA A 45 -6.63 12.61 -13.07
C ALA A 45 -8.04 12.01 -13.05
N VAL A 46 -9.00 12.86 -13.36
CA VAL A 46 -10.42 12.49 -13.51
C VAL A 46 -10.96 13.14 -14.77
N ASN A 47 -11.75 12.40 -15.54
CA ASN A 47 -12.48 12.95 -16.67
C ASN A 47 -13.85 12.27 -16.84
N GLN A 48 -14.54 12.65 -17.91
CA GLN A 48 -15.80 12.05 -18.32
C GLN A 48 -15.66 11.43 -19.71
N ASP A 49 -16.42 10.36 -19.96
CA ASP A 49 -16.45 9.68 -21.27
C ASP A 49 -16.89 10.63 -22.38
N GLY A 50 -17.81 11.54 -22.09
CA GLY A 50 -18.47 12.36 -23.10
C GLY A 50 -19.38 11.51 -23.99
N ALA A 51 -19.33 11.73 -25.29
CA ALA A 51 -20.09 10.92 -26.27
C ALA A 51 -19.52 9.51 -26.34
N SER A 52 -20.32 8.50 -26.02
CA SER A 52 -19.99 7.07 -26.12
C SER A 52 -21.01 6.34 -27.00
N ASN A 53 -20.68 5.10 -27.38
CA ASN A 53 -21.53 4.29 -28.27
C ASN A 53 -22.81 3.74 -27.60
N GLY A 54 -23.05 4.05 -26.33
CA GLY A 54 -24.20 3.60 -25.55
C GLY A 54 -24.11 4.01 -24.10
N LEU A 55 -25.23 3.92 -23.36
CA LEU A 55 -25.35 4.38 -21.98
C LEU A 55 -24.30 3.76 -21.03
N SER A 56 -23.98 2.49 -21.24
CA SER A 56 -23.02 1.74 -20.41
C SER A 56 -21.73 1.38 -21.15
N ALA A 57 -21.51 1.92 -22.37
CA ALA A 57 -20.33 1.63 -23.15
C ALA A 57 -19.18 2.57 -22.72
N PRO A 58 -18.03 2.06 -22.24
CA PRO A 58 -16.88 2.88 -21.92
C PRO A 58 -16.32 3.60 -23.15
N ASN A 59 -15.62 4.70 -22.94
CA ASN A 59 -14.97 5.46 -24.01
C ASN A 59 -13.44 5.29 -23.92
N GLY A 60 -12.86 4.43 -24.77
CA GLY A 60 -11.42 4.16 -24.80
C GLY A 60 -10.56 5.40 -24.96
N PRO A 61 -10.83 6.33 -25.90
CA PRO A 61 -10.13 7.60 -25.98
C PRO A 61 -10.20 8.46 -24.72
N ALA A 62 -11.30 8.43 -23.96
CA ALA A 62 -11.39 9.13 -22.66
C ALA A 62 -10.51 8.45 -21.61
N GLN A 63 -10.47 7.12 -21.58
CA GLN A 63 -9.55 6.37 -20.72
C GLN A 63 -8.09 6.67 -21.05
N GLN A 64 -7.71 6.70 -22.31
CA GLN A 64 -6.34 7.08 -22.71
C GLN A 64 -5.97 8.49 -22.21
N ARG A 65 -6.87 9.47 -22.36
CA ARG A 65 -6.63 10.84 -21.90
C ARG A 65 -6.46 10.93 -20.38
N VAL A 66 -7.26 10.21 -19.57
CA VAL A 66 -7.15 10.26 -18.11
C VAL A 66 -5.86 9.59 -17.64
N ILE A 67 -5.44 8.50 -18.30
CA ILE A 67 -4.16 7.82 -18.04
C ILE A 67 -2.98 8.77 -18.31
N ALA A 68 -2.93 9.34 -19.51
CA ALA A 68 -1.86 10.26 -19.90
C ALA A 68 -1.80 11.50 -18.97
N GLN A 69 -2.95 12.05 -18.61
CA GLN A 69 -3.02 13.19 -17.70
C GLN A 69 -2.55 12.84 -16.28
N ALA A 70 -2.87 11.67 -15.78
CA ALA A 70 -2.41 11.23 -14.43
C ALA A 70 -0.89 11.04 -14.40
N ALA A 71 -0.29 10.46 -15.44
CA ALA A 71 1.16 10.33 -15.57
C ALA A 71 1.85 11.72 -15.71
N ALA A 72 1.28 12.61 -16.49
CA ALA A 72 1.77 13.99 -16.60
C ALA A 72 1.71 14.74 -15.25
N ASN A 73 0.62 14.60 -14.51
CA ASN A 73 0.46 15.18 -13.17
C ASN A 73 1.44 14.58 -12.15
N ALA A 74 1.83 13.32 -12.34
CA ALA A 74 2.85 12.65 -11.54
C ALA A 74 4.28 13.04 -11.94
N GLY A 75 4.47 13.70 -13.10
CA GLY A 75 5.77 14.06 -13.64
C GLY A 75 6.62 12.86 -14.09
N ILE A 76 5.98 11.75 -14.49
CA ILE A 76 6.65 10.51 -14.91
C ILE A 76 6.34 10.19 -16.38
N ALA A 77 7.25 9.46 -17.02
CA ALA A 77 6.99 8.85 -18.32
C ALA A 77 6.07 7.61 -18.17
N LEU A 78 5.32 7.28 -19.23
CA LEU A 78 4.37 6.15 -19.19
C LEU A 78 5.07 4.81 -18.99
N ASP A 79 6.27 4.63 -19.48
CA ASP A 79 7.08 3.42 -19.33
C ASP A 79 7.60 3.19 -17.90
N GLN A 80 7.54 4.22 -17.04
CA GLN A 80 7.92 4.12 -15.63
C GLN A 80 6.82 3.52 -14.73
N VAL A 81 5.64 3.21 -15.27
CA VAL A 81 4.59 2.49 -14.52
C VAL A 81 4.80 0.99 -14.70
N ASP A 82 5.06 0.26 -13.63
CA ASP A 82 5.37 -1.17 -13.66
C ASP A 82 4.11 -2.04 -13.77
N VAL A 83 3.05 -1.63 -13.08
CA VAL A 83 1.81 -2.41 -12.95
C VAL A 83 0.59 -1.51 -12.94
N VAL A 84 -0.50 -2.01 -13.53
CA VAL A 84 -1.83 -1.40 -13.42
C VAL A 84 -2.78 -2.35 -12.68
N GLU A 85 -3.34 -1.86 -11.60
CA GLU A 85 -4.58 -2.38 -11.03
C GLU A 85 -5.74 -1.84 -11.85
N ALA A 86 -6.24 -2.64 -12.74
CA ALA A 86 -7.26 -2.26 -13.70
C ALA A 86 -8.66 -2.14 -13.07
N HIS A 87 -9.55 -1.47 -13.78
CA HIS A 87 -10.97 -1.57 -13.48
C HIS A 87 -11.46 -3.01 -13.65
N GLY A 88 -11.11 -3.70 -14.73
CA GLY A 88 -11.11 -5.15 -14.90
C GLY A 88 -12.35 -5.86 -14.34
N THR A 89 -13.54 -5.54 -14.85
CA THR A 89 -14.81 -6.04 -14.30
C THR A 89 -15.21 -7.43 -14.80
N GLY A 90 -14.48 -7.99 -15.76
CA GLY A 90 -14.79 -9.28 -16.36
C GLY A 90 -15.91 -9.20 -17.40
N THR A 91 -16.11 -8.05 -18.03
CA THR A 91 -17.17 -7.85 -19.04
C THR A 91 -16.61 -8.00 -20.45
N THR A 92 -17.38 -8.63 -21.32
CA THR A 92 -17.00 -8.87 -22.74
C THR A 92 -16.80 -7.60 -23.56
N LEU A 93 -17.41 -6.48 -23.13
CA LEU A 93 -17.27 -5.18 -23.79
C LEU A 93 -16.23 -4.29 -23.09
N GLY A 94 -16.28 -4.20 -21.77
CA GLY A 94 -15.48 -3.24 -21.01
C GLY A 94 -14.00 -3.59 -20.98
N ASP A 95 -13.69 -4.86 -20.72
CA ASP A 95 -12.31 -5.32 -20.60
C ASP A 95 -11.49 -5.09 -21.89
N PRO A 96 -12.01 -5.38 -23.12
CA PRO A 96 -11.28 -5.05 -24.34
C PRO A 96 -11.05 -3.55 -24.56
N ILE A 97 -12.01 -2.71 -24.21
CA ILE A 97 -11.87 -1.25 -24.35
C ILE A 97 -10.79 -0.72 -23.37
N GLU A 98 -10.81 -1.19 -22.13
CA GLU A 98 -9.81 -0.83 -21.13
C GLU A 98 -8.42 -1.33 -21.52
N ALA A 99 -8.29 -2.62 -21.88
CA ALA A 99 -7.02 -3.19 -22.32
C ALA A 99 -6.45 -2.44 -23.53
N GLY A 100 -7.30 -2.12 -24.50
CA GLY A 100 -6.90 -1.31 -25.67
C GLY A 100 -6.40 0.07 -25.28
N ALA A 101 -7.02 0.72 -24.30
CA ALA A 101 -6.55 2.01 -23.79
C ALA A 101 -5.20 1.90 -23.04
N LEU A 102 -5.01 0.86 -22.24
CA LEU A 102 -3.75 0.57 -21.53
C LEU A 102 -2.61 0.22 -22.49
N ILE A 103 -2.90 -0.60 -23.50
CA ILE A 103 -1.94 -0.96 -24.56
C ILE A 103 -1.53 0.30 -25.32
N ALA A 104 -2.49 1.13 -25.74
CA ALA A 104 -2.21 2.35 -26.49
C ALA A 104 -1.47 3.44 -25.71
N THR A 105 -1.46 3.38 -24.38
CA THR A 105 -0.77 4.34 -23.52
C THR A 105 0.50 3.73 -22.92
N TYR A 106 0.36 2.81 -21.98
CA TYR A 106 1.48 2.22 -21.25
C TYR A 106 2.22 1.13 -22.05
N GLY A 107 1.53 0.43 -22.95
CA GLY A 107 2.09 -0.71 -23.69
C GLY A 107 2.94 -0.30 -24.90
N THR A 108 2.80 0.94 -25.41
CA THR A 108 3.56 1.43 -26.56
C THR A 108 4.95 1.91 -26.14
N HIS A 109 5.95 1.69 -27.03
CA HIS A 109 7.34 2.15 -26.82
C HIS A 109 8.01 1.60 -25.55
N ARG A 110 7.56 0.44 -25.06
CA ARG A 110 8.05 -0.21 -23.86
C ARG A 110 9.02 -1.33 -24.23
N ASP A 111 10.06 -1.49 -23.42
CA ASP A 111 10.98 -2.60 -23.54
C ASP A 111 10.23 -3.93 -23.32
N PRO A 112 10.34 -4.91 -24.24
CA PRO A 112 9.74 -6.23 -24.08
C PRO A 112 10.19 -6.98 -22.81
N GLU A 113 11.39 -6.71 -22.30
CA GLU A 113 11.88 -7.30 -21.05
C GLU A 113 11.25 -6.68 -19.79
N HIS A 114 10.63 -5.51 -19.94
CA HIS A 114 9.96 -4.79 -18.86
C HIS A 114 8.48 -4.53 -19.22
N PRO A 115 7.65 -5.56 -19.35
CA PRO A 115 6.25 -5.40 -19.72
C PRO A 115 5.46 -4.63 -18.67
N LEU A 116 4.38 -3.97 -19.09
CA LEU A 116 3.38 -3.51 -18.15
C LEU A 116 2.66 -4.73 -17.57
N TRP A 117 2.70 -4.88 -16.27
CA TRP A 117 1.91 -5.90 -15.60
C TRP A 117 0.47 -5.44 -15.41
N LEU A 118 -0.49 -6.31 -15.68
CA LEU A 118 -1.92 -6.00 -15.62
C LEU A 118 -2.66 -7.00 -14.74
N GLY A 119 -3.42 -6.48 -13.77
CA GLY A 119 -4.24 -7.31 -12.90
C GLY A 119 -5.47 -6.58 -12.35
N SER A 120 -6.33 -7.33 -11.65
CA SER A 120 -7.52 -6.78 -11.00
C SER A 120 -7.88 -7.52 -9.73
N VAL A 121 -8.00 -6.80 -8.61
CA VAL A 121 -8.45 -7.33 -7.31
C VAL A 121 -9.90 -7.83 -7.35
N LYS A 122 -10.67 -7.38 -8.35
CA LYS A 122 -12.07 -7.82 -8.51
C LYS A 122 -12.19 -9.31 -8.78
N SER A 123 -11.13 -9.93 -9.29
CA SER A 123 -11.07 -11.40 -9.40
C SER A 123 -11.12 -12.10 -8.05
N ASN A 124 -10.67 -11.45 -6.99
CA ASN A 124 -10.58 -11.99 -5.62
C ASN A 124 -11.86 -11.72 -4.80
N ILE A 125 -12.36 -10.47 -4.83
CA ILE A 125 -13.41 -10.00 -3.92
C ILE A 125 -14.69 -9.50 -4.63
N GLY A 126 -14.74 -9.58 -5.96
CA GLY A 126 -15.81 -9.00 -6.75
C GLY A 126 -15.69 -7.48 -6.89
N HIS A 127 -16.65 -6.88 -7.56
CA HIS A 127 -16.72 -5.43 -7.74
C HIS A 127 -17.41 -4.80 -6.53
N THR A 128 -16.63 -4.24 -5.61
CA THR A 128 -17.09 -3.60 -4.38
C THR A 128 -17.66 -2.19 -4.60
N GLN A 129 -18.10 -1.90 -5.83
CA GLN A 129 -18.80 -0.67 -6.21
C GLN A 129 -18.00 0.60 -5.83
N HIS A 130 -18.53 1.42 -4.93
CA HIS A 130 -17.88 2.67 -4.50
C HIS A 130 -16.53 2.43 -3.79
N ALA A 131 -16.34 1.28 -3.16
CA ALA A 131 -15.08 0.91 -2.52
C ALA A 131 -14.05 0.30 -3.48
N ALA A 132 -14.40 0.05 -4.76
CA ALA A 132 -13.54 -0.70 -5.68
C ALA A 132 -12.20 0.00 -5.95
N GLY A 133 -12.19 1.32 -6.13
CA GLY A 133 -10.95 2.09 -6.29
C GLY A 133 -10.07 2.05 -5.05
N ALA A 134 -10.66 2.16 -3.86
CA ALA A 134 -9.93 2.06 -2.61
C ALA A 134 -9.35 0.65 -2.38
N ALA A 135 -10.10 -0.41 -2.73
CA ALA A 135 -9.61 -1.78 -2.66
C ALA A 135 -8.39 -2.01 -3.58
N GLY A 136 -8.46 -1.52 -4.82
CA GLY A 136 -7.34 -1.56 -5.76
C GLY A 136 -6.13 -0.78 -5.25
N LEU A 137 -6.34 0.40 -4.69
CA LEU A 137 -5.27 1.21 -4.10
C LEU A 137 -4.61 0.49 -2.91
N ILE A 138 -5.39 -0.08 -2.00
CA ILE A 138 -4.86 -0.86 -0.86
C ILE A 138 -4.05 -2.06 -1.36
N LYS A 139 -4.53 -2.79 -2.38
CA LYS A 139 -3.78 -3.88 -3.00
C LYS A 139 -2.43 -3.40 -3.53
N MET A 140 -2.39 -2.28 -4.24
CA MET A 140 -1.13 -1.76 -4.79
C MET A 140 -0.18 -1.26 -3.71
N ILE A 141 -0.68 -0.64 -2.64
CA ILE A 141 0.13 -0.27 -1.47
C ILE A 141 0.77 -1.51 -0.85
N GLN A 142 0.02 -2.59 -0.66
CA GLN A 142 0.57 -3.84 -0.12
C GLN A 142 1.57 -4.49 -1.10
N ALA A 143 1.29 -4.48 -2.40
CA ALA A 143 2.20 -4.99 -3.42
C ALA A 143 3.53 -4.22 -3.44
N LEU A 144 3.50 -2.89 -3.30
CA LEU A 144 4.70 -2.05 -3.16
C LEU A 144 5.52 -2.42 -1.93
N ASN A 145 4.87 -2.58 -0.76
CA ASN A 145 5.52 -2.87 0.51
C ASN A 145 6.13 -4.28 0.55
N HIS A 146 5.44 -5.26 -0.01
CA HIS A 146 5.91 -6.65 -0.05
C HIS A 146 6.76 -6.98 -1.27
N ALA A 147 6.91 -6.05 -2.22
CA ALA A 147 7.64 -6.25 -3.47
C ALA A 147 7.14 -7.48 -4.27
N VAL A 148 5.83 -7.72 -4.26
CA VAL A 148 5.18 -8.84 -4.94
C VAL A 148 3.95 -8.32 -5.67
N LEU A 149 3.78 -8.72 -6.92
CA LEU A 149 2.60 -8.50 -7.75
C LEU A 149 1.67 -9.71 -7.60
N PRO A 150 0.49 -9.58 -6.93
CA PRO A 150 -0.40 -10.70 -6.72
C PRO A 150 -1.09 -11.14 -8.01
N ALA A 151 -1.37 -12.43 -8.11
CA ALA A 151 -2.10 -13.02 -9.25
C ALA A 151 -3.52 -12.45 -9.36
N THR A 152 -3.97 -12.30 -10.60
CA THR A 152 -5.38 -12.12 -10.97
C THR A 152 -5.98 -13.49 -11.18
N LEU A 153 -7.06 -13.81 -10.48
CA LEU A 153 -7.68 -15.11 -10.49
C LEU A 153 -8.60 -15.29 -11.71
N HIS A 154 -8.91 -16.55 -12.03
CA HIS A 154 -9.91 -16.94 -13.03
C HIS A 154 -9.58 -16.55 -14.47
N ILE A 155 -8.31 -16.39 -14.79
CA ILE A 155 -7.86 -16.26 -16.18
C ILE A 155 -7.53 -17.67 -16.69
N ASP A 156 -8.43 -18.24 -17.46
CA ASP A 156 -8.23 -19.50 -18.17
C ASP A 156 -7.33 -19.33 -19.40
N GLN A 157 -7.64 -18.33 -20.18
CA GLN A 157 -6.87 -17.84 -21.33
C GLN A 157 -7.08 -16.33 -21.46
N PRO A 158 -6.13 -15.57 -22.00
CA PRO A 158 -6.32 -14.16 -22.32
C PRO A 158 -7.49 -13.99 -23.28
N SER A 159 -8.27 -12.92 -23.10
CA SER A 159 -9.42 -12.62 -23.96
C SER A 159 -9.01 -12.52 -25.43
N PRO A 160 -9.68 -13.25 -26.36
CA PRO A 160 -9.42 -13.18 -27.79
C PRO A 160 -9.92 -11.88 -28.43
N HIS A 161 -10.68 -11.06 -27.69
CA HIS A 161 -11.17 -9.77 -28.13
C HIS A 161 -10.17 -8.64 -27.92
N ILE A 162 -8.98 -8.95 -27.39
CA ILE A 162 -7.89 -8.01 -27.12
C ILE A 162 -6.70 -8.42 -27.98
N ASP A 163 -6.18 -7.50 -28.75
CA ASP A 163 -4.95 -7.71 -29.50
C ASP A 163 -3.72 -7.48 -28.62
N TRP A 164 -3.30 -8.52 -27.92
CA TRP A 164 -2.16 -8.51 -27.02
C TRP A 164 -0.81 -8.32 -27.72
N SER A 165 -0.79 -8.46 -29.06
CA SER A 165 0.45 -8.32 -29.85
C SER A 165 0.82 -6.87 -30.16
N THR A 166 -0.10 -5.93 -29.97
CA THR A 166 0.08 -4.51 -30.33
C THR A 166 0.78 -3.67 -29.27
N GLY A 167 1.14 -4.26 -28.14
CA GLY A 167 1.88 -3.58 -27.07
C GLY A 167 2.48 -4.54 -26.06
N THR A 168 3.38 -4.05 -25.25
CA THR A 168 4.09 -4.84 -24.24
C THR A 168 3.31 -4.83 -22.92
N VAL A 169 2.24 -5.64 -22.85
CA VAL A 169 1.38 -5.80 -21.67
C VAL A 169 1.26 -7.29 -21.32
N GLN A 170 1.42 -7.64 -20.06
CA GLN A 170 1.36 -9.02 -19.58
C GLN A 170 0.38 -9.16 -18.41
N LEU A 171 -0.52 -10.15 -18.51
CA LEU A 171 -1.46 -10.46 -17.44
C LEU A 171 -0.76 -11.14 -16.28
N LEU A 172 -1.07 -10.73 -15.07
CA LEU A 172 -0.63 -11.37 -13.83
C LEU A 172 -1.47 -12.63 -13.58
N THR A 173 -1.06 -13.76 -14.13
CA THR A 173 -1.73 -15.07 -13.92
C THR A 173 -1.17 -15.83 -12.72
N GLU A 174 -0.02 -15.41 -12.24
CA GLU A 174 0.65 -15.94 -11.04
C GLU A 174 1.25 -14.82 -10.20
N ALA A 175 1.56 -15.11 -8.93
CA ALA A 175 2.25 -14.15 -8.08
C ALA A 175 3.68 -13.98 -8.57
N THR A 176 4.05 -12.75 -8.89
CA THR A 176 5.33 -12.41 -9.51
C THR A 176 6.11 -11.46 -8.58
N PRO A 177 7.41 -11.70 -8.31
CA PRO A 177 8.23 -10.71 -7.64
C PRO A 177 8.19 -9.39 -8.40
N TRP A 178 8.07 -8.28 -7.69
CA TRP A 178 8.12 -6.96 -8.36
C TRP A 178 9.48 -6.75 -9.01
N PRO A 179 9.55 -6.48 -10.31
CA PRO A 179 10.83 -6.33 -11.01
C PRO A 179 11.68 -5.23 -10.37
N LYS A 180 12.98 -5.41 -10.37
CA LYS A 180 13.92 -4.35 -10.00
C LYS A 180 14.08 -3.41 -11.18
N THR A 181 13.88 -2.13 -10.94
CA THR A 181 14.01 -1.04 -11.93
C THR A 181 14.94 0.03 -11.37
N GLU A 182 15.43 0.91 -12.24
CA GLU A 182 16.24 2.07 -11.82
C GLU A 182 15.37 3.20 -11.22
N HIS A 183 14.06 3.15 -11.46
CA HIS A 183 13.08 4.09 -10.90
C HIS A 183 12.38 3.51 -9.66
N LEU A 184 11.67 4.38 -8.93
CA LEU A 184 10.82 3.95 -7.82
C LEU A 184 9.73 3.01 -8.34
N ARG A 185 9.46 1.92 -7.61
CA ARG A 185 8.32 1.06 -7.93
C ARG A 185 7.07 1.89 -8.06
N THR A 186 6.41 1.79 -9.20
CA THR A 186 5.28 2.63 -9.57
C THR A 186 4.11 1.78 -10.04
N ALA A 187 2.99 1.93 -9.36
CA ALA A 187 1.72 1.33 -9.75
C ALA A 187 0.73 2.39 -10.24
N ALA A 188 -0.22 1.96 -11.06
CA ALA A 188 -1.38 2.77 -11.37
C ALA A 188 -2.68 2.04 -10.98
N VAL A 189 -3.73 2.79 -10.69
CA VAL A 189 -5.05 2.26 -10.34
C VAL A 189 -6.10 2.93 -11.22
N SER A 190 -6.88 2.13 -11.94
CA SER A 190 -7.99 2.60 -12.79
C SER A 190 -9.34 2.36 -12.11
N ALA A 191 -10.20 3.34 -12.17
CA ALA A 191 -11.62 3.23 -11.78
C ALA A 191 -12.48 3.95 -12.82
N PHE A 192 -13.29 3.17 -13.54
CA PHE A 192 -14.14 3.65 -14.63
C PHE A 192 -15.61 3.40 -14.28
N GLY A 193 -16.31 4.47 -13.90
CA GLY A 193 -17.71 4.37 -13.49
C GLY A 193 -18.66 4.17 -14.66
N VAL A 194 -19.73 3.39 -14.42
CA VAL A 194 -20.79 3.18 -15.42
C VAL A 194 -21.47 4.49 -15.84
N SER A 195 -21.39 5.52 -15.00
CA SER A 195 -21.87 6.89 -15.31
C SER A 195 -20.96 7.67 -16.24
N GLY A 196 -19.84 7.10 -16.69
CA GLY A 196 -18.86 7.73 -17.57
C GLY A 196 -17.79 8.53 -16.85
N THR A 197 -17.74 8.53 -15.52
CA THR A 197 -16.63 9.14 -14.77
C THR A 197 -15.46 8.19 -14.71
N ASN A 198 -14.31 8.64 -15.21
CA ASN A 198 -13.06 7.89 -15.19
C ASN A 198 -12.08 8.56 -14.22
N ALA A 199 -11.44 7.75 -13.39
CA ALA A 199 -10.36 8.18 -12.52
C ALA A 199 -9.13 7.27 -12.71
N HIS A 200 -7.95 7.87 -12.71
CA HIS A 200 -6.68 7.16 -12.78
C HIS A 200 -5.70 7.78 -11.78
N LEU A 201 -5.04 6.91 -11.02
CA LEU A 201 -4.16 7.29 -9.93
C LEU A 201 -2.79 6.66 -10.12
N ILE A 202 -1.73 7.43 -9.90
CA ILE A 202 -0.34 6.95 -9.88
C ILE A 202 0.14 6.89 -8.43
N VAL A 203 0.64 5.73 -8.04
CA VAL A 203 1.12 5.44 -6.68
C VAL A 203 2.54 4.92 -6.75
N GLN A 204 3.42 5.48 -5.94
CA GLN A 204 4.82 5.10 -5.89
C GLN A 204 5.21 4.60 -4.49
N GLN A 205 6.23 3.75 -4.44
CA GLN A 205 6.90 3.49 -3.16
C GLN A 205 7.43 4.80 -2.59
N PRO A 206 7.49 4.96 -1.26
CA PRO A 206 8.10 6.15 -0.67
C PRO A 206 9.53 6.30 -1.17
N PRO A 207 9.94 7.50 -1.63
CA PRO A 207 11.34 7.72 -1.96
C PRO A 207 12.18 7.50 -0.70
N PRO A 208 13.37 6.90 -0.82
CA PRO A 208 14.26 6.71 0.31
C PRO A 208 14.44 8.04 1.04
N GLU A 209 14.39 8.02 2.35
CA GLU A 209 14.78 9.18 3.12
C GLU A 209 16.21 9.50 2.73
N ALA A 210 16.46 10.76 2.34
CA ALA A 210 17.84 11.21 2.23
C ALA A 210 18.49 10.88 3.58
N PRO A 211 19.68 10.23 3.59
CA PRO A 211 20.36 10.03 4.83
C PRO A 211 20.36 11.41 5.51
N GLU A 212 19.72 11.50 6.68
CA GLU A 212 19.97 12.67 7.51
C GLU A 212 21.49 12.74 7.55
N THR A 213 22.08 13.77 6.97
CA THR A 213 23.43 14.15 7.29
C THR A 213 23.34 14.51 8.76
N ILE A 214 23.44 13.50 9.61
CA ILE A 214 23.87 13.69 10.95
C ILE A 214 25.24 14.34 10.71
N ALA A 215 25.28 15.68 10.79
CA ALA A 215 26.56 16.36 10.91
C ALA A 215 27.28 15.54 11.98
N ASP A 216 28.35 14.83 11.57
CA ASP A 216 29.14 14.04 12.49
C ASP A 216 29.27 14.89 13.76
N PRO A 217 28.63 14.55 14.87
CA PRO A 217 29.00 15.18 16.10
C PRO A 217 30.46 14.75 16.21
N GLU A 218 31.38 15.71 16.08
CA GLU A 218 32.79 15.51 16.44
C GLU A 218 32.79 14.49 17.55
N THR A 219 33.51 13.39 17.36
CA THR A 219 33.49 12.19 18.18
C THR A 219 33.73 12.56 19.65
N THR A 220 32.73 13.18 20.24
CA THR A 220 32.64 13.32 21.67
C THR A 220 32.28 11.91 22.12
N GLN A 221 33.28 11.17 22.58
CA GLN A 221 33.08 9.92 23.29
C GLN A 221 32.02 10.24 24.37
N LEU A 222 30.76 9.92 24.06
CA LEU A 222 29.72 9.88 25.05
C LEU A 222 30.25 9.01 26.19
N PRO A 223 30.23 9.46 27.44
CA PRO A 223 30.59 8.60 28.56
C PRO A 223 29.77 7.33 28.40
N GLN A 224 30.42 6.15 28.56
CA GLN A 224 29.75 4.85 28.57
C GLN A 224 28.77 4.80 29.76
N GLN A 225 27.67 5.52 29.64
CA GLN A 225 26.55 5.33 30.53
C GLN A 225 25.85 4.04 30.19
N PRO A 226 25.43 3.25 31.15
CA PRO A 226 24.66 2.06 30.87
C PRO A 226 23.46 2.44 29.98
N LEU A 227 23.33 1.75 28.85
CA LEU A 227 22.19 1.93 27.95
C LEU A 227 20.91 1.73 28.77
N LEU A 228 20.06 2.74 28.83
CA LEU A 228 18.75 2.63 29.46
C LEU A 228 17.71 2.36 28.36
N HIS A 229 17.08 1.20 28.39
CA HIS A 229 15.96 0.92 27.53
C HIS A 229 14.69 1.52 28.11
N ILE A 230 13.89 2.18 27.27
CA ILE A 230 12.65 2.85 27.66
C ILE A 230 11.53 2.39 26.72
N TRP A 231 10.48 1.80 27.28
CA TRP A 231 9.26 1.40 26.55
C TRP A 231 8.08 2.25 27.01
N PRO A 232 7.72 3.32 26.25
CA PRO A 232 6.61 4.18 26.61
C PRO A 232 5.27 3.51 26.28
N VAL A 233 4.31 3.63 27.17
CA VAL A 233 2.92 3.20 26.99
C VAL A 233 2.00 4.36 27.32
N SER A 234 0.97 4.60 26.51
CA SER A 234 0.02 5.68 26.76
C SER A 234 -1.40 5.33 26.35
N ALA A 235 -2.38 6.01 26.98
CA ALA A 235 -3.79 5.81 26.68
C ALA A 235 -4.64 7.04 27.03
N HIS A 236 -5.90 7.04 26.62
CA HIS A 236 -6.85 8.14 26.89
C HIS A 236 -7.38 8.12 28.34
N THR A 237 -7.33 6.98 29.01
CA THR A 237 -7.82 6.78 30.38
C THR A 237 -6.87 5.89 31.18
N PRO A 238 -6.87 5.96 32.54
CA PRO A 238 -6.07 5.06 33.35
C PRO A 238 -6.40 3.57 33.10
N ALA A 239 -7.68 3.22 32.97
CA ALA A 239 -8.10 1.86 32.69
C ALA A 239 -7.60 1.37 31.31
N ALA A 240 -7.60 2.23 30.29
CA ALA A 240 -7.04 1.90 29.00
C ALA A 240 -5.51 1.76 29.03
N LEU A 241 -4.82 2.49 29.90
CA LEU A 241 -3.36 2.36 30.08
C LEU A 241 -3.00 1.00 30.66
N THR A 242 -3.71 0.54 31.69
CA THR A 242 -3.50 -0.81 32.26
C THR A 242 -3.83 -1.91 31.25
N ALA A 243 -4.89 -1.75 30.46
CA ALA A 243 -5.24 -2.69 29.40
C ALA A 243 -4.17 -2.74 28.28
N GLN A 244 -3.58 -1.60 27.89
CA GLN A 244 -2.48 -1.56 26.91
C GLN A 244 -1.24 -2.27 27.45
N ALA A 245 -0.89 -2.09 28.72
CA ALA A 245 0.24 -2.77 29.35
C ALA A 245 0.01 -4.29 29.39
N GLN A 246 -1.21 -4.73 29.69
CA GLN A 246 -1.56 -6.14 29.65
C GLN A 246 -1.42 -6.73 28.24
N GLN A 247 -2.02 -6.09 27.23
CA GLN A 247 -1.95 -6.54 25.85
C GLN A 247 -0.50 -6.62 25.34
N LEU A 248 0.32 -5.63 25.66
CA LEU A 248 1.73 -5.63 25.28
C LEU A 248 2.50 -6.76 25.97
N SER A 249 2.22 -7.03 27.24
CA SER A 249 2.81 -8.16 27.97
C SER A 249 2.42 -9.51 27.36
N GLU A 250 1.13 -9.70 27.01
CA GLU A 250 0.65 -10.90 26.35
C GLU A 250 1.28 -11.07 24.95
N TYR A 251 1.36 -9.99 24.18
CA TYR A 251 1.98 -10.01 22.87
C TYR A 251 3.45 -10.44 22.93
N LEU A 252 4.23 -9.87 23.85
CA LEU A 252 5.64 -10.21 24.04
C LEU A 252 5.87 -11.65 24.52
N THR A 253 4.93 -12.20 25.27
CA THR A 253 4.99 -13.59 25.72
C THR A 253 4.83 -14.59 24.56
N HIS A 254 4.12 -14.19 23.49
CA HIS A 254 3.89 -15.04 22.31
C HIS A 254 4.88 -14.77 21.16
N HIS A 255 5.74 -13.74 21.27
CA HIS A 255 6.69 -13.34 20.22
C HIS A 255 8.08 -13.21 20.83
N GLU A 256 8.71 -14.35 21.13
CA GLU A 256 10.02 -14.40 21.81
C GLU A 256 11.18 -13.88 20.93
N ASP A 257 11.04 -13.96 19.62
CA ASP A 257 12.01 -13.52 18.62
C ASP A 257 11.99 -12.01 18.33
N LEU A 258 11.01 -11.29 18.90
CA LEU A 258 10.88 -9.85 18.67
C LEU A 258 12.05 -9.07 19.29
N SER A 259 12.68 -8.20 18.51
CA SER A 259 13.71 -7.26 18.97
C SER A 259 13.11 -6.24 19.94
N LEU A 260 13.64 -6.18 21.16
CA LEU A 260 13.17 -5.23 22.19
C LEU A 260 13.54 -3.78 21.84
N THR A 261 14.65 -3.57 21.15
CA THR A 261 15.06 -2.25 20.64
C THR A 261 14.08 -1.73 19.58
N ASP A 262 13.69 -2.59 18.63
CA ASP A 262 12.72 -2.22 17.59
C ASP A 262 11.33 -1.98 18.19
N LEU A 263 10.97 -2.73 19.22
CA LEU A 263 9.75 -2.48 19.98
C LEU A 263 9.80 -1.11 20.67
N ALA A 264 10.89 -0.77 21.37
CA ALA A 264 11.06 0.53 22.02
C ALA A 264 10.93 1.66 21.00
N TYR A 265 11.64 1.55 19.88
CA TYR A 265 11.56 2.50 18.78
C TYR A 265 10.13 2.66 18.25
N SER A 266 9.45 1.54 17.99
CA SER A 266 8.07 1.56 17.48
C SER A 266 7.11 2.20 18.46
N LEU A 267 7.19 1.90 19.76
CA LEU A 267 6.35 2.50 20.79
C LEU A 267 6.59 4.01 20.92
N ALA A 268 7.85 4.45 20.75
CA ALA A 268 8.22 5.86 20.88
C ALA A 268 7.85 6.69 19.64
N THR A 269 7.92 6.14 18.44
CA THR A 269 7.88 6.90 17.19
C THR A 269 6.62 6.68 16.35
N THR A 270 5.99 5.50 16.45
CA THR A 270 4.85 5.13 15.58
C THR A 270 3.49 5.17 16.29
N ARG A 271 3.47 5.45 17.59
CA ARG A 271 2.24 5.51 18.40
C ARG A 271 1.91 6.93 18.80
N THR A 272 0.62 7.24 18.84
CA THR A 272 0.15 8.51 19.42
C THR A 272 0.35 8.50 20.92
N HIS A 273 0.99 9.54 21.47
CA HIS A 273 1.20 9.68 22.89
C HIS A 273 0.00 10.40 23.53
N HIS A 274 -0.80 9.66 24.27
CA HIS A 274 -2.00 10.14 24.95
C HIS A 274 -1.68 10.78 26.33
N PRO A 275 -2.66 11.45 26.98
CA PRO A 275 -2.42 12.14 28.25
C PRO A 275 -1.95 11.25 29.41
N TYR A 276 -2.51 10.03 29.53
CA TYR A 276 -2.10 9.05 30.55
C TYR A 276 -0.93 8.26 30.00
N ARG A 277 0.22 8.38 30.67
CA ARG A 277 1.51 7.85 30.21
C ARG A 277 2.23 7.11 31.32
N ALA A 278 2.90 6.04 30.94
CA ALA A 278 3.86 5.33 31.75
C ALA A 278 5.04 4.90 30.89
N ALA A 279 6.15 4.58 31.50
CA ALA A 279 7.25 3.93 30.83
C ALA A 279 7.80 2.81 31.70
N VAL A 280 8.17 1.70 31.07
CA VAL A 280 9.01 0.69 31.70
C VAL A 280 10.44 1.00 31.31
N THR A 281 11.32 1.08 32.27
CA THR A 281 12.76 1.36 32.08
C THR A 281 13.58 0.21 32.62
N VAL A 282 14.56 -0.26 31.84
CA VAL A 282 15.47 -1.33 32.25
C VAL A 282 16.91 -0.89 31.93
N PRO A 283 17.83 -0.95 32.89
CA PRO A 283 19.22 -0.58 32.67
C PRO A 283 19.95 -1.65 31.84
N GLY A 284 20.62 -1.22 30.79
CA GLY A 284 21.59 -2.02 30.03
C GLY A 284 21.04 -3.18 29.23
N ASP A 285 21.86 -3.75 28.37
CA ASP A 285 21.60 -5.03 27.73
C ASP A 285 22.04 -6.14 28.71
N THR A 286 21.12 -6.66 29.46
CA THR A 286 21.32 -7.82 30.33
C THR A 286 20.56 -9.03 29.76
N ASP A 287 21.00 -10.23 30.09
CA ASP A 287 20.31 -11.47 29.69
C ASP A 287 18.85 -11.50 30.18
N ASN A 288 18.50 -10.65 31.12
CA ASN A 288 17.16 -10.57 31.74
C ASN A 288 16.30 -9.41 31.24
N THR A 289 16.75 -8.60 30.28
CA THR A 289 16.04 -7.38 29.82
C THR A 289 14.57 -7.67 29.42
N ARG A 290 14.30 -8.81 28.81
CA ARG A 290 12.93 -9.20 28.44
C ARG A 290 12.06 -9.52 29.66
N ASP A 291 12.58 -10.26 30.62
CA ASP A 291 11.86 -10.63 31.83
C ASP A 291 11.57 -9.43 32.71
N ASP A 292 12.51 -8.48 32.79
CA ASP A 292 12.37 -7.20 33.49
C ASP A 292 11.29 -6.35 32.82
N LEU A 293 11.28 -6.26 31.47
CA LEU A 293 10.21 -5.59 30.72
C LEU A 293 8.84 -6.22 30.99
N LEU A 294 8.73 -7.54 30.89
CA LEU A 294 7.48 -8.27 31.17
C LEU A 294 6.99 -8.03 32.60
N THR A 295 7.91 -8.03 33.57
CA THR A 295 7.60 -7.76 34.97
C THR A 295 7.09 -6.32 35.17
N GLY A 296 7.75 -5.34 34.56
CA GLY A 296 7.29 -3.95 34.58
C GLY A 296 5.93 -3.75 33.93
N LEU A 297 5.67 -4.36 32.78
CA LEU A 297 4.38 -4.30 32.11
C LEU A 297 3.26 -4.95 32.93
N ARG A 298 3.51 -6.10 33.56
CA ARG A 298 2.54 -6.77 34.45
C ARG A 298 2.23 -5.94 35.67
N SER A 299 3.24 -5.29 36.27
CA SER A 299 3.04 -4.39 37.39
C SER A 299 2.19 -3.16 36.99
N LEU A 300 2.45 -2.58 35.83
CA LEU A 300 1.63 -1.50 35.28
C LEU A 300 0.19 -1.95 34.99
N ALA A 301 0.01 -3.14 34.44
CA ALA A 301 -1.30 -3.74 34.20
C ALA A 301 -2.08 -4.00 35.51
N ALA A 302 -1.37 -4.34 36.59
CA ALA A 302 -1.95 -4.51 37.93
C ALA A 302 -2.12 -3.18 38.69
N ASN A 303 -1.78 -2.05 38.08
CA ASN A 303 -1.74 -0.71 38.72
C ASN A 303 -0.91 -0.70 40.03
N GLN A 304 0.20 -1.43 40.02
CA GLN A 304 1.13 -1.51 41.14
C GLN A 304 2.43 -0.75 40.78
N PRO A 305 3.01 0.02 41.73
CA PRO A 305 4.31 0.63 41.51
C PRO A 305 5.37 -0.48 41.39
N HIS A 306 6.18 -0.42 40.33
CA HIS A 306 7.37 -1.24 40.17
C HIS A 306 8.57 -0.42 40.64
N PRO A 307 9.43 -0.91 41.54
CA PRO A 307 10.71 -0.27 41.83
C PRO A 307 11.57 -0.41 40.57
N GLY A 308 11.76 0.71 39.84
CA GLY A 308 12.63 0.81 38.68
C GLY A 308 14.09 0.89 39.06
#